data_ada6e10ed0b230a0702d1f5fd817b30c
#
_entry.id   ada6e10ed0b230a0702d1f5fd817b30c
#
_cell.length_a   1.000
_cell.length_b   1.000
_cell.length_c   1.000
_cell.angle_alpha   90.00
_cell.angle_beta   90.00
_cell.angle_gamma   90.00
#
_symmetry.space_group_name_H-M   'P 1'
#
loop_
_entity.id
_entity.type
_entity.pdbx_description
1 polymer ?
#
loop_
_entity_poly.entity_id
_entity_poly.type
_entity_poly.pdbx_seq_one_letter_code
_entity_poly.pdbx_strand_id
1 'polypeptide(L)'
;MKTYYTNATIYRGGRFETGCLAVEDGRVVTAGEPRPGDRIADLGGLCLVPGLVDVHVHLREPGFPQKETIATGTAAAARGGYTTVC
;
A
#
# COMPACT_ATOMS: atom_id res chain seq x y z
N MET A 1 16.18 -1.01 -9.92
CA MET A 1 16.20 -0.19 -8.70
C MET A 1 15.16 -0.71 -7.74
N LYS A 2 15.55 -0.98 -6.53
CA LYS A 2 14.65 -1.41 -5.45
C LYS A 2 14.37 -0.26 -4.52
N THR A 3 13.21 -0.30 -3.87
CA THR A 3 12.90 0.56 -2.74
C THR A 3 12.85 -0.30 -1.50
N TYR A 4 13.62 0.06 -0.50
CA TYR A 4 13.66 -0.64 0.79
C TYR A 4 12.88 0.18 1.81
N TYR A 5 11.89 -0.45 2.42
CA TYR A 5 11.17 0.12 3.55
C TYR A 5 11.74 -0.48 4.81
N THR A 6 12.58 0.30 5.49
CA THR A 6 13.36 -0.17 6.63
C THR A 6 12.71 0.25 7.95
N ASN A 7 13.13 -0.39 9.02
CA ASN A 7 12.65 -0.09 10.36
C ASN A 7 11.12 -0.12 10.43
N ALA A 8 10.54 -1.15 9.83
CA ALA A 8 9.09 -1.33 9.72
C ALA A 8 8.63 -2.42 10.67
N THR A 9 7.38 -2.29 11.15
CA THR A 9 6.69 -3.35 11.85
C THR A 9 5.75 -4.01 10.85
N ILE A 10 6.15 -5.14 10.28
CA ILE A 10 5.50 -5.75 9.14
C ILE A 10 4.49 -6.80 9.57
N TYR A 11 3.26 -6.72 9.08
CA TYR A 11 2.25 -7.77 9.28
C TYR A 11 2.50 -8.90 8.28
N ARG A 12 2.85 -10.08 8.78
CA ARG A 12 3.21 -11.22 7.96
C ARG A 12 2.86 -12.51 8.68
N GLY A 13 2.11 -13.38 8.00
CA GLY A 13 1.77 -14.69 8.56
C GLY A 13 0.97 -14.64 9.85
N GLY A 14 0.09 -13.66 10.00
CA GLY A 14 -0.77 -13.52 11.18
C GLY A 14 -0.11 -12.83 12.37
N ARG A 15 1.09 -12.29 12.21
CA ARG A 15 1.82 -11.61 13.28
C ARG A 15 2.57 -10.39 12.73
N PHE A 16 2.99 -9.51 13.66
CA PHE A 16 3.83 -8.37 13.33
C PHE A 16 5.29 -8.70 13.65
N GLU A 17 6.18 -8.38 12.71
CA GLU A 17 7.60 -8.60 12.87
C GLU A 17 8.35 -7.34 12.45
N THR A 18 9.37 -6.95 13.21
CA THR A 18 10.26 -5.86 12.82
C THR A 18 11.14 -6.32 11.67
N GLY A 19 11.26 -5.50 10.64
CA GLY A 19 12.07 -5.87 9.50
C GLY A 19 12.10 -4.86 8.40
N CYS A 20 12.46 -5.34 7.22
CA CYS A 20 12.60 -4.57 6.01
C CYS A 20 11.84 -5.25 4.88
N LEU A 21 11.17 -4.46 4.06
CA LEU A 21 10.49 -4.94 2.87
C LEU A 21 11.10 -4.26 1.65
N ALA A 22 11.37 -5.02 0.61
CA ALA A 22 11.88 -4.50 -0.65
C ALA A 22 10.81 -4.61 -1.74
N VAL A 23 10.72 -3.56 -2.55
CA VAL A 23 9.77 -3.48 -3.68
C VAL A 23 10.54 -3.10 -4.94
N GLU A 24 10.27 -3.79 -6.03
CA GLU A 24 10.82 -3.49 -7.35
C GLU A 24 9.76 -3.74 -8.41
N ASP A 25 9.60 -2.78 -9.33
CA ASP A 25 8.63 -2.88 -10.42
C ASP A 25 7.20 -3.22 -9.94
N GLY A 26 6.79 -2.60 -8.84
CA GLY A 26 5.45 -2.78 -8.29
C GLY A 26 5.22 -4.11 -7.59
N ARG A 27 6.28 -4.86 -7.31
CA ARG A 27 6.19 -6.17 -6.65
C ARG A 27 7.08 -6.23 -5.44
N VAL A 28 6.64 -6.96 -4.43
CA VAL A 28 7.48 -7.30 -3.28
C VAL A 28 8.53 -8.30 -3.75
N VAL A 29 9.78 -8.01 -3.45
CA VAL A 29 10.91 -8.88 -3.82
C VAL A 29 11.73 -9.21 -2.58
N THR A 30 12.64 -10.18 -2.72
CA THR A 30 13.53 -10.53 -1.62
C THR A 30 14.43 -9.35 -1.28
N ALA A 31 14.44 -8.96 -0.02
CA ALA A 31 15.33 -7.91 0.48
C ALA A 31 16.76 -8.48 0.59
N GLY A 32 17.70 -7.75 0.01
CA GLY A 32 19.12 -8.06 0.14
C GLY A 32 19.85 -6.84 0.67
N GLU A 33 21.10 -6.70 0.31
CA GLU A 33 21.85 -5.50 0.65
C GLU A 33 21.54 -4.40 -0.37
N PRO A 34 21.19 -3.19 0.08
CA PRO A 34 20.96 -2.07 -0.85
C PRO A 34 22.18 -1.78 -1.71
N ARG A 35 21.93 -1.47 -2.98
CA ARG A 35 22.96 -1.11 -3.95
C ARG A 35 22.85 0.37 -4.29
N PRO A 36 23.92 0.99 -4.84
CA PRO A 36 23.83 2.36 -5.34
C PRO A 36 22.66 2.51 -6.31
N GLY A 37 21.87 3.55 -6.13
CA GLY A 37 20.67 3.81 -6.93
C GLY A 37 19.38 3.28 -6.31
N ASP A 38 19.45 2.39 -5.33
CA ASP A 38 18.29 1.94 -4.59
C ASP A 38 17.80 3.04 -3.65
N ARG A 39 16.49 3.02 -3.37
CA ARG A 39 15.90 3.96 -2.42
C ARG A 39 15.73 3.29 -1.07
N ILE A 40 15.89 4.07 -0.01
CA ILE A 40 15.67 3.62 1.36
C ILE A 40 14.69 4.56 2.02
N ALA A 41 13.60 4.01 2.50
CA ALA A 41 12.58 4.74 3.27
C ALA A 41 12.56 4.16 4.68
N ASP A 42 13.01 4.94 5.65
CA ASP A 42 12.94 4.57 7.06
C ASP A 42 11.53 4.85 7.57
N LEU A 43 10.83 3.83 8.00
CA LEU A 43 9.45 3.97 8.47
C LEU A 43 9.36 4.30 9.96
N GLY A 44 10.49 4.37 10.68
CA GLY A 44 10.49 4.77 12.08
C GLY A 44 9.64 3.90 13.00
N GLY A 45 9.49 2.63 12.67
CA GLY A 45 8.67 1.70 13.45
C GLY A 45 7.20 1.66 13.03
N LEU A 46 6.80 2.41 12.01
CA LEU A 46 5.41 2.37 11.51
C LEU A 46 5.03 0.97 11.06
N CYS A 47 3.74 0.64 11.22
CA CYS A 47 3.22 -0.64 10.77
C CYS A 47 3.09 -0.68 9.24
N LEU A 48 3.51 -1.78 8.66
CA LEU A 48 3.38 -2.03 7.23
C LEU A 48 2.45 -3.23 7.05
N VAL A 49 1.32 -3.00 6.39
CA VAL A 49 0.27 -4.00 6.21
C VAL A 49 -0.10 -4.08 4.73
N PRO A 50 -0.71 -5.19 4.28
CA PRO A 50 -1.29 -5.24 2.95
C PRO A 50 -2.33 -4.14 2.75
N GLY A 51 -2.48 -3.67 1.51
CA GLY A 51 -3.54 -2.73 1.19
C GLY A 51 -4.91 -3.29 1.55
N LEU A 52 -5.80 -2.42 2.02
CA LEU A 52 -7.14 -2.83 2.44
C LEU A 52 -8.02 -3.14 1.23
N VAL A 53 -8.95 -4.08 1.42
CA VAL A 53 -9.93 -4.47 0.41
C VAL A 53 -11.32 -4.14 0.92
N ASP A 54 -12.08 -3.35 0.15
CA ASP A 54 -13.48 -3.08 0.45
C ASP A 54 -14.34 -3.92 -0.48
N VAL A 55 -15.09 -4.83 0.07
CA VAL A 55 -15.88 -5.80 -0.71
C VAL A 55 -17.29 -5.30 -1.05
N HIS A 56 -17.68 -4.13 -0.55
CA HIS A 56 -18.97 -3.54 -0.84
C HIS A 56 -18.90 -2.02 -0.76
N VAL A 57 -18.89 -1.37 -1.91
CA VAL A 57 -18.80 0.09 -1.99
C VAL A 57 -19.72 0.61 -3.09
N HIS A 58 -20.26 1.82 -2.90
CA HIS A 58 -21.04 2.52 -3.88
C HIS A 58 -20.28 3.77 -4.32
N LEU A 59 -19.87 3.82 -5.58
CA LEU A 59 -19.12 4.94 -6.14
C LEU A 59 -20.01 6.01 -6.76
N ARG A 60 -21.34 5.80 -6.74
CA ARG A 60 -22.38 6.75 -7.16
C ARG A 60 -22.41 7.06 -8.66
N GLU A 61 -21.64 6.37 -9.46
CA GLU A 61 -21.60 6.54 -10.90
C GLU A 61 -21.73 5.18 -11.58
N PRO A 62 -22.61 5.01 -12.58
CA PRO A 62 -23.57 5.98 -13.08
C PRO A 62 -24.75 6.19 -12.14
N GLY A 63 -25.41 7.33 -12.28
CA GLY A 63 -26.66 7.64 -11.57
C GLY A 63 -26.60 8.87 -10.68
N PHE A 64 -25.54 9.02 -9.90
CA PHE A 64 -25.41 10.12 -8.93
C PHE A 64 -24.03 10.79 -9.01
N PRO A 65 -23.58 11.23 -10.21
CA PRO A 65 -22.23 11.81 -10.34
C PRO A 65 -22.05 13.10 -9.55
N GLN A 66 -23.12 13.80 -9.21
CA GLN A 66 -23.05 14.99 -8.38
C GLN A 66 -22.66 14.67 -6.93
N LYS A 67 -22.86 13.43 -6.47
CA LYS A 67 -22.45 13.00 -5.14
C LYS A 67 -20.99 12.55 -5.13
N GLU A 68 -20.61 11.80 -6.16
CA GLU A 68 -19.27 11.23 -6.27
C GLU A 68 -19.10 10.65 -7.66
N THR A 69 -17.92 10.76 -8.22
CA THR A 69 -17.55 10.03 -9.44
C THR A 69 -16.68 8.82 -9.10
N ILE A 70 -16.53 7.90 -10.06
CA ILE A 70 -15.61 6.78 -9.87
C ILE A 70 -14.20 7.29 -9.58
N ALA A 71 -13.76 8.33 -10.31
CA ALA A 71 -12.43 8.92 -10.11
C ALA A 71 -12.26 9.49 -8.70
N THR A 72 -13.22 10.27 -8.20
CA THR A 72 -13.13 10.87 -6.87
C THR A 72 -13.27 9.83 -5.76
N GLY A 73 -14.16 8.85 -5.93
CA GLY A 73 -14.37 7.79 -4.96
C GLY A 73 -13.16 6.88 -4.83
N THR A 74 -12.56 6.49 -5.96
CA THR A 74 -11.35 5.64 -5.93
C THR A 74 -10.14 6.41 -5.40
N ALA A 75 -10.02 7.72 -5.67
CA ALA A 75 -8.98 8.53 -5.09
C ALA A 75 -9.11 8.62 -3.56
N ALA A 76 -10.34 8.78 -3.07
CA ALA A 76 -10.59 8.77 -1.62
C ALA A 76 -10.25 7.41 -1.00
N ALA A 77 -10.61 6.31 -1.66
CA ALA A 77 -10.28 4.97 -1.22
C ALA A 77 -8.76 4.78 -1.11
N ALA A 78 -8.02 5.18 -2.13
CA ALA A 78 -6.56 5.09 -2.14
C ALA A 78 -5.95 5.90 -0.98
N ARG A 79 -6.45 7.10 -0.73
CA ARG A 79 -5.97 7.93 0.39
C ARG A 79 -6.20 7.27 1.74
N GLY A 80 -7.27 6.47 1.87
CA GLY A 80 -7.58 5.71 3.07
C GLY A 80 -6.83 4.39 3.20
N GLY A 81 -5.99 4.03 2.23
CA GLY A 81 -5.22 2.78 2.26
C GLY A 81 -5.89 1.59 1.58
N TYR A 82 -6.98 1.82 0.87
CA TYR A 82 -7.66 0.75 0.11
C TYR A 82 -7.01 0.60 -1.26
N THR A 83 -6.59 -0.61 -1.58
CA THR A 83 -5.98 -0.93 -2.88
C THR A 83 -6.93 -1.67 -3.80
N THR A 84 -8.06 -2.15 -3.27
CA THR A 84 -9.09 -2.86 -4.04
C THR A 84 -10.46 -2.47 -3.51
N VAL A 85 -11.38 -2.13 -4.41
CA VAL A 85 -12.79 -1.89 -4.09
C VAL A 85 -13.67 -2.70 -5.03
N CYS A 86 -14.80 -3.20 -4.55
CA CYS A 86 -15.72 -4.02 -5.33
C CYS A 86 -17.11 -3.42 -5.39
#